data_0608500b8b37217a2c7ab007bfcf3013
#
_entry.id   0608500b8b37217a2c7ab007bfcf3013
#
_cell.length_a   1.000
_cell.length_b   1.000
_cell.length_c   1.000
_cell.angle_alpha   90.00
_cell.angle_beta   90.00
_cell.angle_gamma   90.00
#
_symmetry.space_group_name_H-M   'P 1'
#
loop_
_entity.id
_entity.type
_entity.pdbx_description
1 polymer ?
#
loop_
_entity_poly.entity_id
_entity_poly.type
_entity_poly.pdbx_seq_one_letter_code
_entity_poly.pdbx_strand_id
1 'polypeptide(L)'
;MTEAQRENPSRRLRVFTQSPAEFFDEGLRQIEKTRMAGLPILNPKLVVRSAGWRRWGNDWIGVVTTPWAVLGIYACGSREGWVDVPADRTRIIELPAGDFPFRAVEDPILGRCLFLSLKSPLLDVGDQETADLIGKITLDTLFKAQSIPEDDEDAAAWVPPTADGQLRRVIP
;
A
#
# COMPACT_ATOMS: atom_id res chain seq x y z
N MET A 1 -10.24 -30.68 -18.03
CA MET A 1 -9.60 -29.42 -17.58
C MET A 1 -8.15 -29.45 -18.02
N THR A 2 -7.80 -28.59 -18.94
CA THR A 2 -6.42 -28.40 -19.35
C THR A 2 -5.65 -27.59 -18.31
N GLU A 3 -4.34 -27.77 -18.22
CA GLU A 3 -3.50 -27.03 -17.27
C GLU A 3 -3.66 -25.50 -17.39
N ALA A 4 -3.99 -24.99 -18.58
CA ALA A 4 -4.26 -23.57 -18.81
C ALA A 4 -5.49 -23.05 -18.06
N GLN A 5 -6.35 -23.94 -17.57
CA GLN A 5 -7.55 -23.58 -16.80
C GLN A 5 -7.32 -23.59 -15.29
N ARG A 6 -6.14 -24.06 -14.84
CA ARG A 6 -5.73 -23.97 -13.43
C ARG A 6 -4.90 -22.71 -13.23
N GLU A 7 -5.60 -21.59 -13.19
CA GLU A 7 -4.93 -20.32 -12.91
C GLU A 7 -4.29 -20.37 -11.52
N ASN A 8 -2.99 -20.12 -11.47
CA ASN A 8 -2.28 -20.01 -10.19
C ASN A 8 -2.91 -18.86 -9.39
N PRO A 9 -3.46 -19.12 -8.17
CA PRO A 9 -4.07 -18.07 -7.36
C PRO A 9 -3.21 -16.82 -7.18
N SER A 10 -1.89 -16.99 -7.10
CA SER A 10 -0.96 -15.87 -6.95
C SER A 10 -0.96 -14.93 -8.14
N ARG A 11 -1.27 -15.45 -9.34
CA ARG A 11 -1.27 -14.66 -10.58
C ARG A 11 -2.64 -14.09 -10.92
N ARG A 12 -3.64 -14.39 -10.12
CA ARG A 12 -5.00 -13.95 -10.40
C ARG A 12 -5.12 -12.44 -10.23
N LEU A 13 -5.47 -11.76 -11.31
CA LEU A 13 -5.83 -10.34 -11.24
C LEU A 13 -7.29 -10.23 -10.79
N ARG A 14 -7.51 -9.72 -9.61
CA ARG A 14 -8.84 -9.43 -9.11
C ARG A 14 -9.24 -8.02 -9.49
N VAL A 15 -10.44 -7.88 -10.02
CA VAL A 15 -11.01 -6.59 -10.42
C VAL A 15 -12.07 -6.21 -9.40
N PHE A 16 -11.90 -5.04 -8.80
CA PHE A 16 -12.81 -4.56 -7.75
C PHE A 16 -13.67 -3.43 -8.30
N THR A 17 -14.97 -3.69 -8.40
CA THR A 17 -15.97 -2.68 -8.81
C THR A 17 -16.42 -1.82 -7.64
N GLN A 18 -16.19 -2.30 -6.43
CA GLN A 18 -16.47 -1.61 -5.17
C GLN A 18 -15.22 -1.62 -4.30
N SER A 19 -15.24 -0.88 -3.19
CA SER A 19 -14.09 -0.81 -2.28
C SER A 19 -13.56 -2.20 -1.93
N PRO A 20 -12.25 -2.44 -2.10
CA PRO A 20 -11.65 -3.73 -1.78
C PRO A 20 -11.25 -3.86 -0.29
N ALA A 21 -11.69 -2.95 0.56
CA ALA A 21 -11.25 -2.90 1.96
C ALA A 21 -11.42 -4.24 2.68
N GLU A 22 -12.61 -4.83 2.61
CA GLU A 22 -12.90 -6.08 3.29
C GLU A 22 -12.04 -7.24 2.79
N PHE A 23 -11.82 -7.31 1.48
CA PHE A 23 -10.98 -8.34 0.88
C PHE A 23 -9.55 -8.27 1.39
N PHE A 24 -8.94 -7.08 1.40
CA PHE A 24 -7.56 -6.92 1.85
C PHE A 24 -7.44 -7.05 3.38
N ASP A 25 -8.38 -6.54 4.14
CA ASP A 25 -8.37 -6.70 5.59
C ASP A 25 -8.41 -8.17 5.97
N GLU A 26 -9.29 -8.95 5.39
CA GLU A 26 -9.42 -10.38 5.65
C GLU A 26 -8.19 -11.14 5.18
N GLY A 27 -7.70 -10.85 3.97
CA GLY A 27 -6.50 -11.49 3.44
C GLY A 27 -5.26 -11.22 4.28
N LEU A 28 -5.08 -10.00 4.74
CA LEU A 28 -3.95 -9.63 5.59
C LEU A 28 -4.06 -10.23 6.99
N ARG A 29 -5.28 -10.37 7.54
CA ARG A 29 -5.49 -11.12 8.79
C ARG A 29 -5.09 -12.58 8.66
N GLN A 30 -5.40 -13.19 7.54
CA GLN A 30 -5.01 -14.56 7.26
C GLN A 30 -3.48 -14.70 7.13
N ILE A 31 -2.84 -13.75 6.48
CA ILE A 31 -1.37 -13.69 6.37
C ILE A 31 -0.73 -13.53 7.75
N GLU A 32 -1.29 -12.68 8.60
CA GLU A 32 -0.81 -12.51 9.97
C GLU A 32 -0.84 -13.82 10.75
N LYS A 33 -1.94 -14.57 10.66
CA LYS A 33 -2.12 -15.83 11.40
C LYS A 33 -1.26 -16.99 10.86
N THR A 34 -0.83 -16.91 9.63
CA THR A 34 -0.07 -17.98 8.96
C THR A 34 1.39 -17.60 8.78
N ARG A 35 1.70 -16.80 7.76
CA ARG A 35 3.08 -16.47 7.38
C ARG A 35 3.80 -15.56 8.38
N MET A 36 3.04 -14.72 9.08
CA MET A 36 3.61 -13.77 10.04
C MET A 36 3.58 -14.29 11.47
N ALA A 37 2.91 -15.40 11.72
CA ALA A 37 2.74 -15.93 13.08
C ALA A 37 4.09 -16.13 13.79
N GLY A 38 4.21 -15.61 14.98
CA GLY A 38 5.40 -15.76 15.83
C GLY A 38 6.59 -14.88 15.45
N LEU A 39 6.47 -14.04 14.43
CA LEU A 39 7.57 -13.14 14.07
C LEU A 39 7.71 -12.01 15.10
N PRO A 40 8.96 -11.67 15.50
CA PRO A 40 9.18 -10.64 16.52
C PRO A 40 8.82 -9.22 16.08
N ILE A 41 8.60 -8.99 14.79
CA ILE A 41 8.19 -7.68 14.27
C ILE A 41 6.71 -7.38 14.49
N LEU A 42 5.91 -8.37 14.92
CA LEU A 42 4.48 -8.18 15.17
C LEU A 42 4.25 -7.41 16.46
N ASN A 43 3.49 -6.34 16.38
CA ASN A 43 3.02 -5.61 17.54
C ASN A 43 1.70 -6.23 18.03
N PRO A 44 1.69 -6.93 19.20
CA PRO A 44 0.50 -7.64 19.66
C PRO A 44 -0.66 -6.73 20.05
N LYS A 45 -0.43 -5.43 20.16
CA LYS A 45 -1.46 -4.44 20.50
C LYS A 45 -2.26 -3.99 19.28
N LEU A 46 -1.81 -4.35 18.07
CA LEU A 46 -2.41 -3.89 16.84
C LEU A 46 -3.14 -5.01 16.09
N VAL A 47 -4.15 -4.62 15.35
CA VAL A 47 -4.90 -5.51 14.45
C VAL A 47 -4.84 -4.98 13.01
N VAL A 48 -5.16 -5.83 12.05
CA VAL A 48 -5.31 -5.41 10.66
C VAL A 48 -6.57 -4.56 10.51
N ARG A 49 -6.41 -3.35 9.99
CA ARG A 49 -7.53 -2.44 9.77
C ARG A 49 -7.24 -1.47 8.64
N SER A 50 -8.15 -1.37 7.67
CA SER A 50 -8.08 -0.34 6.63
C SER A 50 -8.31 1.04 7.24
N ALA A 51 -7.44 1.99 6.92
CA ALA A 51 -7.66 3.40 7.22
C ALA A 51 -8.65 4.03 6.24
N GLY A 52 -8.63 3.58 5.01
CA GLY A 52 -9.57 3.99 3.97
C GLY A 52 -9.11 3.57 2.59
N TRP A 53 -10.02 3.65 1.64
CA TRP A 53 -9.80 3.34 0.24
C TRP A 53 -10.44 4.40 -0.63
N ARG A 54 -9.74 4.78 -1.70
CA ARG A 54 -10.19 5.79 -2.65
C ARG A 54 -10.02 5.32 -4.07
N ARG A 55 -10.94 5.72 -4.94
CA ARG A 55 -10.77 5.57 -6.38
C ARG A 55 -9.63 6.47 -6.85
N TRP A 56 -8.78 5.91 -7.69
CA TRP A 56 -7.73 6.65 -8.36
C TRP A 56 -7.68 6.23 -9.83
N GLY A 57 -8.20 7.10 -10.71
CA GLY A 57 -8.48 6.69 -12.08
C GLY A 57 -9.49 5.56 -12.09
N ASN A 58 -9.16 4.48 -12.78
CA ASN A 58 -9.98 3.27 -12.83
C ASN A 58 -9.68 2.26 -11.72
N ASP A 59 -8.71 2.57 -10.87
CA ASP A 59 -8.21 1.64 -9.86
C ASP A 59 -8.55 2.11 -8.44
N TRP A 60 -7.97 1.45 -7.44
CA TRP A 60 -8.17 1.75 -6.04
C TRP A 60 -6.83 1.92 -5.33
N ILE A 61 -6.77 2.90 -4.44
CA ILE A 61 -5.66 3.04 -3.50
C ILE A 61 -6.22 3.03 -2.09
N GLY A 62 -5.60 2.21 -1.23
CA GLY A 62 -5.93 2.17 0.17
C GLY A 62 -4.72 2.21 1.05
N VAL A 63 -4.95 2.55 2.31
CA VAL A 63 -3.96 2.43 3.37
C VAL A 63 -4.51 1.47 4.40
N VAL A 64 -3.74 0.44 4.73
CA VAL A 64 -4.09 -0.58 5.71
C VAL A 64 -3.02 -0.60 6.77
N THR A 65 -3.42 -0.47 8.04
CA THR A 65 -2.52 -0.68 9.16
C THR A 65 -2.57 -2.15 9.58
N THR A 66 -1.41 -2.71 9.84
CA THR A 66 -1.25 -4.09 10.27
C THR A 66 -0.38 -4.13 11.52
N PRO A 67 -0.29 -5.25 12.24
CA PRO A 67 0.65 -5.36 13.35
C PRO A 67 2.12 -5.18 13.00
N TRP A 68 2.48 -5.22 11.71
CA TRP A 68 3.88 -5.12 11.27
C TRP A 68 4.20 -3.90 10.39
N ALA A 69 3.19 -3.26 9.80
CA ALA A 69 3.45 -2.14 8.89
C ALA A 69 2.20 -1.33 8.59
N VAL A 70 2.41 -0.08 8.16
CA VAL A 70 1.40 0.70 7.44
C VAL A 70 1.66 0.48 5.96
N LEU A 71 0.68 -0.09 5.26
CA LEU A 71 0.79 -0.50 3.87
C LEU A 71 -0.08 0.38 2.97
N GLY A 72 0.53 0.90 1.91
CA GLY A 72 -0.22 1.40 0.76
C GLY A 72 -0.48 0.23 -0.19
N ILE A 73 -1.71 0.12 -0.67
CA ILE A 73 -2.10 -0.94 -1.59
C ILE A 73 -2.80 -0.33 -2.79
N TYR A 74 -2.34 -0.72 -3.98
CA TYR A 74 -2.94 -0.33 -5.25
C TYR A 74 -3.57 -1.55 -5.90
N ALA A 75 -4.88 -1.51 -6.11
CA ALA A 75 -5.66 -2.64 -6.60
C ALA A 75 -6.40 -2.28 -7.88
N CYS A 76 -6.57 -3.28 -8.74
CA CYS A 76 -7.22 -3.11 -10.05
C CYS A 76 -8.72 -2.86 -9.89
N GLY A 77 -9.23 -1.77 -10.45
CA GLY A 77 -10.65 -1.45 -10.51
C GLY A 77 -11.27 -1.74 -11.87
N SER A 78 -10.44 -1.90 -12.91
CA SER A 78 -10.86 -2.24 -14.25
C SER A 78 -9.70 -2.88 -14.99
N ARG A 79 -9.96 -3.95 -15.74
CA ARG A 79 -8.93 -4.57 -16.60
C ARG A 79 -8.48 -3.61 -17.69
N GLU A 80 -9.38 -2.74 -18.10
CA GLU A 80 -9.11 -1.70 -19.07
C GLU A 80 -8.19 -0.65 -18.46
N GLY A 81 -7.03 -0.44 -19.08
CA GLY A 81 -6.03 0.49 -18.57
C GLY A 81 -5.15 -0.03 -17.46
N TRP A 82 -5.36 -1.27 -16.98
CA TRP A 82 -4.46 -1.85 -15.99
C TRP A 82 -3.08 -2.07 -16.60
N VAL A 83 -2.06 -1.52 -15.96
CA VAL A 83 -0.66 -1.71 -16.35
C VAL A 83 -0.08 -2.89 -15.59
N ASP A 84 0.24 -3.94 -16.32
CA ASP A 84 0.79 -5.15 -15.72
C ASP A 84 2.30 -5.02 -15.51
N VAL A 85 2.74 -5.38 -14.32
CA VAL A 85 4.15 -5.34 -13.95
C VAL A 85 4.52 -6.69 -13.36
N PRO A 86 5.64 -7.30 -13.79
CA PRO A 86 6.08 -8.57 -13.23
C PRO A 86 6.29 -8.48 -11.72
N ALA A 87 6.06 -9.59 -11.01
CA ALA A 87 6.28 -9.67 -9.57
C ALA A 87 7.68 -9.17 -9.20
N ASP A 88 7.76 -8.49 -8.07
CA ASP A 88 8.98 -7.86 -7.52
C ASP A 88 9.52 -6.66 -8.31
N ARG A 89 8.84 -6.28 -9.40
CA ARG A 89 9.15 -5.03 -10.10
C ARG A 89 8.31 -3.89 -9.55
N THR A 90 8.80 -2.67 -9.78
CA THR A 90 8.20 -1.45 -9.29
C THR A 90 7.39 -0.76 -10.38
N ARG A 91 6.19 -0.29 -10.02
CA ARG A 91 5.40 0.61 -10.84
C ARG A 91 5.28 1.94 -10.10
N ILE A 92 5.63 3.04 -10.77
CA ILE A 92 5.46 4.38 -10.20
C ILE A 92 4.01 4.79 -10.32
N ILE A 93 3.40 5.14 -9.19
CA ILE A 93 2.05 5.67 -9.12
C ILE A 93 2.13 7.15 -8.81
N GLU A 94 1.61 7.98 -9.70
CA GLU A 94 1.56 9.42 -9.52
C GLU A 94 0.34 9.80 -8.68
N LEU A 95 0.60 10.31 -7.49
CA LEU A 95 -0.43 10.76 -6.55
C LEU A 95 -0.29 12.28 -6.33
N PRO A 96 -1.30 12.96 -5.77
CA PRO A 96 -1.19 14.39 -5.49
C PRO A 96 0.03 14.77 -4.63
N ALA A 97 0.44 13.91 -3.71
CA ALA A 97 1.61 14.16 -2.86
C ALA A 97 2.95 13.90 -3.57
N GLY A 98 2.95 13.21 -4.71
CA GLY A 98 4.16 12.90 -5.46
C GLY A 98 4.10 11.53 -6.12
N ASP A 99 5.26 11.08 -6.60
CA ASP A 99 5.40 9.80 -7.30
C ASP A 99 5.86 8.74 -6.31
N PHE A 100 5.14 7.63 -6.26
CA PHE A 100 5.40 6.57 -5.28
C PHE A 100 5.71 5.24 -5.99
N PRO A 101 6.81 4.56 -5.62
CA PRO A 101 7.19 3.29 -6.22
C PRO A 101 6.47 2.12 -5.53
N PHE A 102 5.35 1.71 -6.08
CA PHE A 102 4.65 0.52 -5.62
C PHE A 102 5.28 -0.74 -6.21
N ARG A 103 5.44 -1.75 -5.38
CA ARG A 103 6.03 -3.02 -5.79
C ARG A 103 4.93 -4.00 -6.17
N ALA A 104 5.08 -4.66 -7.32
CA ALA A 104 4.15 -5.68 -7.76
C ALA A 104 4.25 -6.93 -6.89
N VAL A 105 3.11 -7.42 -6.44
CA VAL A 105 2.97 -8.59 -5.58
C VAL A 105 2.11 -9.63 -6.28
N GLU A 106 2.56 -10.88 -6.26
CA GLU A 106 1.78 -12.06 -6.62
C GLU A 106 1.65 -12.92 -5.37
N ASP A 107 0.46 -13.03 -4.84
CA ASP A 107 0.21 -13.66 -3.55
C ASP A 107 -0.95 -14.67 -3.66
N PRO A 108 -0.82 -15.89 -3.07
CA PRO A 108 -1.89 -16.89 -3.14
C PRO A 108 -3.21 -16.43 -2.52
N ILE A 109 -3.15 -15.55 -1.50
CA ILE A 109 -4.33 -15.04 -0.81
C ILE A 109 -4.85 -13.77 -1.49
N LEU A 110 -3.95 -12.85 -1.82
CA LEU A 110 -4.30 -11.51 -2.32
C LEU A 110 -4.37 -11.42 -3.84
N GLY A 111 -3.76 -12.38 -4.55
CA GLY A 111 -3.62 -12.30 -6.01
C GLY A 111 -2.57 -11.28 -6.41
N ARG A 112 -2.81 -10.62 -7.56
CA ARG A 112 -1.90 -9.60 -8.09
C ARG A 112 -2.37 -8.23 -7.65
N CYS A 113 -1.49 -7.48 -7.01
CA CYS A 113 -1.71 -6.10 -6.58
C CYS A 113 -0.35 -5.42 -6.40
N LEU A 114 -0.37 -4.16 -6.01
CA LEU A 114 0.85 -3.40 -5.77
C LEU A 114 0.88 -2.96 -4.31
N PHE A 115 2.04 -3.08 -3.68
CA PHE A 115 2.25 -2.71 -2.29
C PHE A 115 3.34 -1.67 -2.14
N LEU A 116 3.16 -0.79 -1.16
CA LEU A 116 4.18 0.14 -0.71
C LEU A 116 4.20 0.14 0.82
N SER A 117 5.34 -0.20 1.41
CA SER A 117 5.51 -0.08 2.86
C SER A 117 5.74 1.39 3.21
N LEU A 118 4.81 1.99 3.92
CA LEU A 118 4.86 3.41 4.28
C LEU A 118 5.53 3.64 5.63
N LYS A 119 5.35 2.71 6.56
CA LYS A 119 6.04 2.67 7.85
C LYS A 119 6.16 1.23 8.31
N SER A 120 7.37 0.82 8.68
CA SER A 120 7.65 -0.53 9.20
C SER A 120 8.96 -0.51 9.99
N PRO A 121 9.08 -1.26 11.11
CA PRO A 121 7.99 -1.90 11.85
C PRO A 121 7.15 -0.90 12.66
N LEU A 122 6.10 -1.39 13.34
CA LEU A 122 5.21 -0.57 14.18
C LEU A 122 5.34 -0.89 15.68
N LEU A 123 6.49 -1.38 16.08
CA LEU A 123 6.72 -1.79 17.48
C LEU A 123 6.67 -0.64 18.48
N ASP A 124 6.87 0.58 18.02
CA ASP A 124 6.82 1.81 18.81
C ASP A 124 5.40 2.37 18.99
N VAL A 125 4.40 1.78 18.33
CA VAL A 125 3.01 2.24 18.40
C VAL A 125 2.34 1.60 19.61
N GLY A 126 1.86 2.44 20.53
CA GLY A 126 1.40 2.00 21.85
C GLY A 126 0.02 1.37 21.89
N ASP A 127 -0.86 1.71 20.94
CA ASP A 127 -2.24 1.24 20.92
C ASP A 127 -2.85 1.30 19.51
N GLN A 128 -4.02 0.69 19.35
CA GLN A 128 -4.72 0.64 18.07
C GLN A 128 -5.24 2.01 17.64
N GLU A 129 -5.67 2.84 18.56
CA GLU A 129 -6.15 4.19 18.27
C GLU A 129 -5.07 5.03 17.60
N THR A 130 -3.84 4.94 18.10
CA THR A 130 -2.69 5.61 17.49
C THR A 130 -2.40 5.05 16.11
N ALA A 131 -2.48 3.73 15.93
CA ALA A 131 -2.30 3.10 14.62
C ALA A 131 -3.36 3.56 13.62
N ASP A 132 -4.61 3.62 14.03
CA ASP A 132 -5.72 4.09 13.18
C ASP A 132 -5.48 5.54 12.76
N LEU A 133 -5.03 6.39 13.66
CA LEU A 133 -4.71 7.78 13.37
C LEU A 133 -3.54 7.91 12.38
N ILE A 134 -2.49 7.13 12.57
CA ILE A 134 -1.34 7.11 11.65
C ILE A 134 -1.81 6.71 10.24
N GLY A 135 -2.63 5.67 10.14
CA GLY A 135 -3.17 5.21 8.86
C GLY A 135 -3.99 6.28 8.16
N LYS A 136 -4.86 6.95 8.89
CA LYS A 136 -5.72 8.02 8.35
C LYS A 136 -4.91 9.22 7.88
N ILE A 137 -3.96 9.66 8.68
CA ILE A 137 -3.07 10.77 8.32
C ILE A 137 -2.25 10.40 7.08
N THR A 138 -1.76 9.17 7.02
CA THR A 138 -0.99 8.68 5.88
C THR A 138 -1.83 8.72 4.60
N LEU A 139 -3.06 8.22 4.66
CA LEU A 139 -3.97 8.22 3.51
C LEU A 139 -4.25 9.65 3.04
N ASP A 140 -4.59 10.54 3.96
CA ASP A 140 -4.86 11.95 3.63
C ASP A 140 -3.64 12.62 3.04
N THR A 141 -2.45 12.33 3.54
CA THR A 141 -1.19 12.90 3.06
C THR A 141 -0.89 12.47 1.62
N LEU A 142 -1.15 11.21 1.26
CA LEU A 142 -0.94 10.73 -0.10
C LEU A 142 -1.76 11.48 -1.14
N PHE A 143 -2.95 11.96 -0.75
CA PHE A 143 -3.86 12.66 -1.65
C PHE A 143 -3.83 14.18 -1.50
N LYS A 144 -2.92 14.68 -0.68
CA LYS A 144 -2.77 16.12 -0.48
C LYS A 144 -1.75 16.68 -1.45
N ALA A 145 -2.19 17.56 -2.35
CA ALA A 145 -1.30 18.24 -3.26
C ALA A 145 -0.30 19.08 -2.47
N GLN A 146 0.99 18.96 -2.85
CA GLN A 146 2.02 19.79 -2.25
C GLN A 146 1.96 21.20 -2.83
N SER A 147 1.71 22.17 -1.97
CA SER A 147 1.90 23.57 -2.32
C SER A 147 3.38 23.91 -2.11
N ILE A 148 4.09 24.16 -3.18
CA ILE A 148 5.42 24.74 -3.11
C ILE A 148 5.21 26.26 -2.96
N PRO A 149 5.60 26.87 -1.83
CA PRO A 149 5.56 28.33 -1.72
C PRO A 149 6.47 28.93 -2.80
N GLU A 150 5.97 29.91 -3.53
CA GLU A 150 6.71 30.52 -4.66
C GLU A 150 8.07 31.10 -4.28
N ASP A 151 8.30 31.34 -2.99
CA ASP A 151 9.50 32.00 -2.48
C ASP A 151 10.42 31.09 -1.66
N ASP A 152 10.18 29.79 -1.63
CA ASP A 152 10.97 28.86 -0.81
C ASP A 152 11.68 27.84 -1.68
N GLU A 153 12.95 28.15 -2.00
CA GLU A 153 13.80 27.26 -2.79
C GLU A 153 14.05 25.90 -2.09
N ASP A 154 13.99 25.88 -0.76
CA ASP A 154 14.16 24.66 0.02
C ASP A 154 12.96 23.74 -0.09
N ALA A 155 11.75 24.27 -0.26
CA ALA A 155 10.56 23.47 -0.45
C ALA A 155 10.58 22.69 -1.76
N ALA A 156 11.23 23.21 -2.79
CA ALA A 156 11.38 22.54 -4.08
C ALA A 156 12.29 21.31 -4.01
N ALA A 157 13.09 21.19 -2.95
CA ALA A 157 14.02 20.09 -2.77
C ALA A 157 13.40 18.90 -2.04
N TRP A 158 12.16 18.99 -1.58
CA TRP A 158 11.52 17.89 -0.87
C TRP A 158 11.06 16.79 -1.85
N VAL A 159 11.39 15.55 -1.52
CA VAL A 159 10.87 14.37 -2.22
C VAL A 159 10.20 13.44 -1.23
N PRO A 160 9.15 12.71 -1.66
CA PRO A 160 8.46 11.79 -0.78
C PRO A 160 9.38 10.67 -0.31
N PRO A 161 9.06 10.03 0.82
CA PRO A 161 9.81 8.87 1.28
C PRO A 161 9.85 7.79 0.21
N THR A 162 11.01 7.16 0.04
CA THR A 162 11.14 6.01 -0.84
C THR A 162 10.58 4.76 -0.17
N ALA A 163 10.47 3.67 -0.93
CA ALA A 163 10.03 2.38 -0.40
C ALA A 163 10.91 1.89 0.77
N ASP A 164 12.15 2.37 0.86
CA ASP A 164 13.07 2.06 1.95
C ASP A 164 12.90 2.97 3.17
N GLY A 165 11.92 3.86 3.15
CA GLY A 165 11.68 4.81 4.24
C GLY A 165 12.66 5.97 4.28
N GLN A 166 13.53 6.10 3.31
CA GLN A 166 14.50 7.18 3.25
C GLN A 166 13.92 8.41 2.56
N LEU A 167 14.10 9.55 3.21
CA LEU A 167 13.78 10.84 2.59
C LEU A 167 14.90 11.23 1.65
N ARG A 168 14.57 11.42 0.39
CA ARG A 168 15.51 11.97 -0.58
C ARG A 168 15.33 13.47 -0.66
N ARG A 169 16.41 14.18 -0.45
CA ARG A 169 16.46 15.59 -0.82
C ARG A 169 17.07 15.69 -2.21
N VAL A 170 16.36 16.36 -3.09
CA VAL A 170 16.93 16.75 -4.38
C VAL A 170 17.83 17.95 -4.08
N ILE A 171 19.13 17.76 -4.27
CA ILE A 171 20.08 18.85 -4.17
C ILE A 171 20.07 19.58 -5.52
N PRO A 172 19.73 20.87 -5.56
CA PRO A 172 19.72 21.61 -6.81
C PRO A 172 21.13 21.76 -7.40
#